data_3693ba13d01a9c0ee2ba1a6f7a4f5870
#
_entry.id   3693ba13d01a9c0ee2ba1a6f7a4f5870
#
_cell.length_a   1.000
_cell.length_b   1.000
_cell.length_c   1.000
_cell.angle_alpha   90.00
_cell.angle_beta   90.00
_cell.angle_gamma   90.00
#
_symmetry.space_group_name_H-M   'P 1'
#
loop_
_entity.id
_entity.type
_entity.pdbx_description
1 polymer ?
#
loop_
_entity_poly.entity_id
_entity_poly.type
_entity_poly.pdbx_seq_one_letter_code
_entity_poly.pdbx_strand_id
1 'polypeptide(L)'
;MSAKAPAENRRLVKVTIDESSIGRANADVEHERAVAIYDLLEQNAFEPVGHDGGPYWLHLAVVSNRLVFEVRTADEQAVVTHHLSLTPLKRIVKDYFIICDSYYQAIRTASPSQIEAIDMGRRALHNEGTDLLIERLKNKIRVDFDTARHLFTLITVLHWKGKG
;
A
#
# COMPACT_ATOMS: atom_id res chain seq x y z
N MET A 1 -33.33 -4.58 -4.84
CA MET A 1 -32.14 -3.90 -4.32
C MET A 1 -31.35 -4.86 -3.45
N SER A 2 -30.16 -5.21 -3.88
CA SER A 2 -29.30 -6.02 -3.03
C SER A 2 -28.78 -5.15 -1.88
N ALA A 3 -28.94 -5.59 -0.66
CA ALA A 3 -28.36 -4.92 0.50
C ALA A 3 -26.84 -5.00 0.38
N LYS A 4 -26.14 -3.95 0.77
CA LYS A 4 -24.68 -3.98 0.86
C LYS A 4 -24.28 -5.04 1.88
N ALA A 5 -23.21 -5.77 1.59
CA ALA A 5 -22.64 -6.71 2.54
C ALA A 5 -22.30 -6.01 3.87
N PRO A 6 -22.40 -6.71 5.01
CA PRO A 6 -21.97 -6.16 6.28
C PRO A 6 -20.54 -5.62 6.21
N ALA A 7 -20.24 -4.60 7.00
CA ALA A 7 -18.91 -3.98 7.00
C ALA A 7 -17.78 -4.99 7.25
N GLU A 8 -18.02 -5.99 8.10
CA GLU A 8 -17.06 -7.06 8.36
C GLU A 8 -16.75 -7.92 7.12
N ASN A 9 -17.61 -7.92 6.11
CA ASN A 9 -17.40 -8.64 4.84
C ASN A 9 -16.77 -7.76 3.76
N ARG A 10 -16.65 -6.45 3.99
CA ARG A 10 -16.06 -5.51 3.03
C ARG A 10 -14.71 -5.03 3.53
N ARG A 11 -13.85 -5.98 3.84
CA ARG A 11 -12.51 -5.67 4.36
C ARG A 11 -11.53 -6.78 4.03
N LEU A 12 -10.25 -6.42 4.17
CA LEU A 12 -9.14 -7.36 4.09
C LEU A 12 -8.94 -8.03 5.44
N VAL A 13 -8.75 -9.34 5.42
CA VAL A 13 -8.36 -10.12 6.61
C VAL A 13 -7.01 -10.79 6.42
N LYS A 14 -6.47 -10.78 5.22
CA LYS A 14 -5.17 -11.37 4.92
C LYS A 14 -4.51 -10.62 3.77
N VAL A 15 -3.22 -10.33 3.90
CA VAL A 15 -2.39 -9.76 2.85
C VAL A 15 -1.12 -10.58 2.76
N THR A 16 -0.80 -11.04 1.56
CA THR A 16 0.42 -11.79 1.28
C THR A 16 1.16 -11.17 0.10
N ILE A 17 2.46 -11.43 0.02
CA ILE A 17 3.33 -10.86 -1.00
C ILE A 17 4.06 -12.00 -1.68
N ASP A 18 4.11 -11.98 -3.01
CA ASP A 18 4.95 -12.87 -3.78
C ASP A 18 6.39 -12.39 -3.72
N GLU A 19 7.15 -12.92 -2.77
CA GLU A 19 8.53 -12.50 -2.54
C GLU A 19 9.43 -12.78 -3.73
N SER A 20 9.13 -13.82 -4.52
CA SER A 20 9.91 -14.13 -5.71
C SER A 20 9.83 -13.04 -6.77
N SER A 21 8.73 -12.28 -6.80
CA SER A 21 8.52 -11.19 -7.75
C SER A 21 9.18 -9.89 -7.32
N ILE A 22 9.46 -9.71 -6.03
CA ILE A 22 9.91 -8.44 -5.45
C ILE A 22 11.39 -8.49 -5.08
N GLY A 23 11.91 -9.68 -4.88
CA GLY A 23 13.27 -9.89 -4.46
C GLY A 23 13.41 -10.05 -2.95
N ARG A 24 14.57 -10.53 -2.56
CA ARG A 24 14.85 -10.87 -1.18
C ARG A 24 15.01 -9.62 -0.34
N ALA A 25 14.31 -9.58 0.79
CA ALA A 25 14.43 -8.50 1.75
C ALA A 25 15.41 -8.88 2.86
N ASN A 26 16.13 -7.88 3.41
CA ASN A 26 16.85 -8.08 4.65
C ASN A 26 15.88 -8.05 5.83
N ALA A 27 16.37 -8.31 7.04
CA ALA A 27 15.52 -8.38 8.24
C ALA A 27 14.76 -7.07 8.50
N ASP A 28 15.39 -5.92 8.24
CA ASP A 28 14.76 -4.62 8.47
C ASP A 28 13.59 -4.41 7.50
N VAL A 29 13.78 -4.74 6.23
CA VAL A 29 12.73 -4.62 5.22
C VAL A 29 11.58 -5.58 5.51
N GLU A 30 11.89 -6.82 5.91
CA GLU A 30 10.86 -7.80 6.29
C GLU A 30 10.04 -7.31 7.47
N HIS A 31 10.69 -6.68 8.46
CA HIS A 31 9.99 -6.10 9.60
C HIS A 31 9.06 -4.98 9.16
N GLU A 32 9.53 -4.06 8.31
CA GLU A 32 8.70 -2.96 7.81
C GLU A 32 7.52 -3.47 6.99
N ARG A 33 7.71 -4.52 6.20
CA ARG A 33 6.60 -5.16 5.48
C ARG A 33 5.56 -5.73 6.45
N ALA A 34 6.01 -6.42 7.49
CA ALA A 34 5.12 -7.00 8.48
C ALA A 34 4.33 -5.93 9.22
N VAL A 35 4.97 -4.82 9.60
CA VAL A 35 4.30 -3.70 10.27
C VAL A 35 3.27 -3.05 9.34
N ALA A 36 3.62 -2.82 8.08
CA ALA A 36 2.70 -2.23 7.11
C ALA A 36 1.47 -3.11 6.90
N ILE A 37 1.65 -4.42 6.82
CA ILE A 37 0.54 -5.36 6.68
C ILE A 37 -0.32 -5.37 7.95
N TYR A 38 0.30 -5.40 9.11
CA TYR A 38 -0.41 -5.36 10.39
C TYR A 38 -1.29 -4.11 10.50
N ASP A 39 -0.73 -2.94 10.20
CA ASP A 39 -1.46 -1.68 10.28
C ASP A 39 -2.64 -1.67 9.31
N LEU A 40 -2.44 -2.19 8.11
CA LEU A 40 -3.50 -2.29 7.10
C LEU A 40 -4.63 -3.20 7.58
N LEU A 41 -4.31 -4.34 8.17
CA LEU A 41 -5.30 -5.34 8.60
C LEU A 41 -6.05 -4.92 9.85
N GLU A 42 -5.48 -4.05 10.67
CA GLU A 42 -6.11 -3.61 11.93
C GLU A 42 -7.43 -2.91 11.68
N GLN A 43 -7.50 -2.07 10.68
CA GLN A 43 -8.72 -1.37 10.30
C GLN A 43 -8.65 -0.99 8.82
N ASN A 44 -9.61 -1.47 8.03
CA ASN A 44 -9.65 -1.17 6.60
C ASN A 44 -11.05 -1.33 6.04
N ALA A 45 -11.27 -0.74 4.86
CA ALA A 45 -12.44 -0.95 4.04
C ALA A 45 -11.96 -1.34 2.64
N PHE A 46 -12.37 -2.51 2.17
CA PHE A 46 -11.90 -3.06 0.91
C PHE A 46 -13.02 -3.85 0.25
N GLU A 47 -13.42 -3.39 -0.93
CA GLU A 47 -14.55 -3.98 -1.64
C GLU A 47 -14.25 -4.02 -3.14
N PRO A 48 -13.98 -5.21 -3.70
CA PRO A 48 -13.88 -5.34 -5.16
C PRO A 48 -15.20 -4.95 -5.81
N VAL A 49 -15.14 -4.09 -6.81
CA VAL A 49 -16.33 -3.62 -7.49
C VAL A 49 -17.03 -4.79 -8.17
N GLY A 50 -18.33 -4.93 -7.90
CA GLY A 50 -19.15 -6.00 -8.47
C GLY A 50 -19.11 -7.31 -7.71
N HIS A 51 -18.42 -7.38 -6.58
CA HIS A 51 -18.37 -8.58 -5.75
C HIS A 51 -18.90 -8.29 -4.35
N ASP A 52 -19.60 -9.25 -3.76
CA ASP A 52 -20.36 -9.08 -2.53
C ASP A 52 -20.23 -10.30 -1.62
N GLY A 53 -19.06 -10.84 -1.49
CA GLY A 53 -18.85 -12.08 -0.73
C GLY A 53 -17.54 -12.15 0.04
N GLY A 54 -17.09 -11.02 0.62
CA GLY A 54 -15.91 -11.00 1.47
C GLY A 54 -16.15 -11.70 2.81
N PRO A 55 -15.19 -11.59 3.75
CA PRO A 55 -13.97 -10.77 3.68
C PRO A 55 -12.95 -11.29 2.67
N TYR A 56 -11.87 -10.54 2.48
CA TYR A 56 -10.99 -10.75 1.34
C TYR A 56 -9.53 -10.98 1.74
N TRP A 57 -8.84 -11.66 0.86
CA TRP A 57 -7.40 -11.89 0.89
C TRP A 57 -6.79 -11.19 -0.32
N LEU A 58 -5.84 -10.29 -0.09
CA LEU A 58 -5.09 -9.61 -1.15
C LEU A 58 -3.70 -10.23 -1.24
N HIS A 59 -3.37 -10.72 -2.43
CA HIS A 59 -2.03 -11.19 -2.74
C HIS A 59 -1.38 -10.22 -3.73
N LEU A 60 -0.23 -9.67 -3.36
CA LEU A 60 0.49 -8.67 -4.15
C LEU A 60 1.72 -9.28 -4.80
N ALA A 61 1.92 -8.94 -6.07
CA ALA A 61 3.11 -9.32 -6.83
C ALA A 61 3.53 -8.16 -7.74
N VAL A 62 4.80 -8.14 -8.12
CA VAL A 62 5.31 -7.19 -9.10
C VAL A 62 5.78 -7.99 -10.31
N VAL A 63 5.12 -7.81 -11.44
CA VAL A 63 5.40 -8.56 -12.66
C VAL A 63 5.45 -7.60 -13.85
N SER A 64 6.56 -7.56 -14.56
CA SER A 64 6.73 -6.74 -15.78
C SER A 64 6.34 -5.27 -15.58
N ASN A 65 6.86 -4.65 -14.54
CA ASN A 65 6.57 -3.25 -14.18
C ASN A 65 5.09 -3.00 -13.87
N ARG A 66 4.38 -4.01 -13.39
CA ARG A 66 3.00 -3.89 -12.96
C ARG A 66 2.85 -4.43 -11.55
N LEU A 67 2.05 -3.74 -10.77
CA LEU A 67 1.63 -4.21 -9.46
C LEU A 67 0.37 -5.05 -9.65
N VAL A 68 0.44 -6.31 -9.29
CA VAL A 68 -0.66 -7.25 -9.46
C VAL A 68 -1.42 -7.38 -8.15
N PHE A 69 -2.71 -7.03 -8.19
CA PHE A 69 -3.64 -7.18 -7.08
C PHE A 69 -4.47 -8.43 -7.35
N GLU A 70 -4.08 -9.55 -6.77
CA GLU A 70 -4.87 -10.77 -6.84
C GLU A 70 -5.78 -10.83 -5.62
N VAL A 71 -7.09 -10.75 -5.85
CA VAL A 71 -8.08 -10.73 -4.77
C VAL A 71 -8.78 -12.06 -4.70
N ARG A 72 -8.83 -12.62 -3.50
CA ARG A 72 -9.55 -13.86 -3.18
C ARG A 72 -10.44 -13.61 -1.99
N THR A 73 -11.45 -14.48 -1.81
CA THR A 73 -12.19 -14.51 -0.55
C THR A 73 -11.31 -15.11 0.54
N ALA A 74 -11.73 -14.95 1.80
CA ALA A 74 -11.04 -15.62 2.92
C ALA A 74 -11.01 -17.14 2.74
N ASP A 75 -11.98 -17.71 2.02
CA ASP A 75 -12.07 -19.13 1.68
C ASP A 75 -11.21 -19.52 0.47
N GLU A 76 -10.33 -18.62 0.02
CA GLU A 76 -9.40 -18.84 -1.09
C GLU A 76 -10.05 -18.95 -2.48
N GLN A 77 -11.30 -18.51 -2.63
CA GLN A 77 -11.95 -18.48 -3.93
C GLN A 77 -11.52 -17.24 -4.70
N ALA A 78 -11.17 -17.41 -5.97
CA ALA A 78 -10.74 -16.31 -6.81
C ALA A 78 -11.88 -15.32 -7.03
N VAL A 79 -11.60 -14.02 -6.87
CA VAL A 79 -12.55 -12.93 -7.11
C VAL A 79 -12.17 -12.16 -8.35
N VAL A 80 -10.99 -11.55 -8.37
CA VAL A 80 -10.53 -10.73 -9.49
C VAL A 80 -9.02 -10.54 -9.38
N THR A 81 -8.37 -10.31 -10.53
CA THR A 81 -6.97 -9.91 -10.57
C THR A 81 -6.87 -8.62 -11.37
N HIS A 82 -6.26 -7.59 -10.78
CA HIS A 82 -6.00 -6.31 -11.43
C HIS A 82 -4.50 -6.09 -11.60
N HIS A 83 -4.13 -5.53 -12.74
CA HIS A 83 -2.75 -5.18 -13.05
C HIS A 83 -2.65 -3.66 -13.15
N LEU A 84 -1.92 -3.04 -12.23
CA LEU A 84 -1.71 -1.59 -12.22
C LEU A 84 -0.30 -1.28 -12.68
N SER A 85 -0.17 -0.36 -13.64
CA SER A 85 1.16 0.10 -14.06
C SER A 85 1.87 0.77 -12.89
N LEU A 86 3.13 0.39 -12.65
CA LEU A 86 3.97 1.01 -11.63
C LEU A 86 4.56 2.33 -12.09
N THR A 87 4.55 2.62 -13.39
CA THR A 87 5.19 3.83 -13.93
C THR A 87 4.75 5.11 -13.21
N PRO A 88 3.45 5.39 -13.03
CA PRO A 88 3.05 6.60 -12.32
C PRO A 88 3.44 6.61 -10.85
N LEU A 89 3.50 5.43 -10.22
CA LEU A 89 3.80 5.31 -8.80
C LEU A 89 5.30 5.39 -8.51
N LYS A 90 6.15 4.94 -9.44
CA LYS A 90 7.61 4.90 -9.22
C LYS A 90 8.21 6.25 -8.91
N ARG A 91 7.76 7.29 -9.59
CA ARG A 91 8.27 8.64 -9.36
C ARG A 91 7.95 9.11 -7.95
N ILE A 92 6.71 8.94 -7.52
CA ILE A 92 6.27 9.36 -6.19
C ILE A 92 6.97 8.54 -5.11
N VAL A 93 7.12 7.23 -5.31
CA VAL A 93 7.82 6.35 -4.38
C VAL A 93 9.29 6.79 -4.24
N LYS A 94 9.94 7.08 -5.37
CA LYS A 94 11.34 7.56 -5.35
C LYS A 94 11.46 8.87 -4.59
N ASP A 95 10.60 9.83 -4.87
CA ASP A 95 10.61 11.13 -4.21
C ASP A 95 10.32 10.98 -2.71
N TYR A 96 9.41 10.09 -2.37
CA TYR A 96 9.09 9.79 -0.98
C TYR A 96 10.30 9.23 -0.22
N PHE A 97 11.05 8.30 -0.82
CA PHE A 97 12.27 7.77 -0.19
C PHE A 97 13.32 8.86 0.02
N ILE A 98 13.47 9.75 -0.94
CA ILE A 98 14.43 10.85 -0.83
C ILE A 98 14.08 11.75 0.35
N ILE A 99 12.81 12.12 0.49
CA ILE A 99 12.39 13.00 1.58
C ILE A 99 12.41 12.29 2.94
N CYS A 100 12.14 10.99 2.98
CA CYS A 100 12.29 10.21 4.21
C CYS A 100 13.74 10.19 4.69
N ASP A 101 14.68 10.00 3.77
CA ASP A 101 16.09 10.04 4.09
C ASP A 101 16.52 11.43 4.60
N SER A 102 16.04 12.48 3.95
CA SER A 102 16.26 13.86 4.40
C SER A 102 15.71 14.11 5.81
N TYR A 103 14.56 13.55 6.10
CA TYR A 103 13.96 13.66 7.43
C TYR A 103 14.82 13.00 8.50
N TYR A 104 15.29 11.78 8.26
CA TYR A 104 16.14 11.08 9.22
C TYR A 104 17.46 11.81 9.47
N GLN A 105 18.03 12.41 8.43
CA GLN A 105 19.24 13.21 8.59
C GLN A 105 18.96 14.51 9.35
N ALA A 106 17.83 15.16 9.06
CA ALA A 106 17.46 16.43 9.69
C ALA A 106 17.21 16.29 11.19
N ILE A 107 16.65 15.17 11.63
CA ILE A 107 16.40 14.92 13.06
C ILE A 107 17.68 15.09 13.89
N ARG A 108 18.84 14.77 13.31
CA ARG A 108 20.11 14.81 14.02
C ARG A 108 20.74 16.18 14.07
N THR A 109 20.53 17.01 13.06
CA THR A 109 21.36 18.23 12.87
C THR A 109 20.58 19.49 12.56
N ALA A 110 19.31 19.39 12.16
CA ALA A 110 18.53 20.54 11.73
C ALA A 110 17.76 21.19 12.88
N SER A 111 17.34 22.44 12.66
CA SER A 111 16.47 23.13 13.61
C SER A 111 15.05 22.53 13.62
N PRO A 112 14.29 22.71 14.70
CA PRO A 112 12.91 22.21 14.75
C PRO A 112 12.04 22.70 13.60
N SER A 113 12.22 23.93 13.15
CA SER A 113 11.42 24.47 12.03
C SER A 113 11.78 23.80 10.70
N GLN A 114 13.07 23.45 10.49
CA GLN A 114 13.50 22.73 9.31
C GLN A 114 12.96 21.28 9.31
N ILE A 115 13.00 20.63 10.46
CA ILE A 115 12.46 19.28 10.61
C ILE A 115 10.98 19.27 10.31
N GLU A 116 10.24 20.24 10.83
CA GLU A 116 8.80 20.37 10.56
C GLU A 116 8.51 20.58 9.08
N ALA A 117 9.28 21.45 8.41
CA ALA A 117 9.10 21.69 6.97
C ALA A 117 9.31 20.41 6.15
N ILE A 118 10.35 19.64 6.48
CA ILE A 118 10.63 18.37 5.79
C ILE A 118 9.52 17.36 6.07
N ASP A 119 9.03 17.29 7.30
CA ASP A 119 7.94 16.38 7.66
C ASP A 119 6.64 16.73 6.93
N MET A 120 6.34 18.02 6.77
CA MET A 120 5.18 18.45 6.00
C MET A 120 5.30 18.02 4.53
N GLY A 121 6.50 18.14 3.94
CA GLY A 121 6.76 17.68 2.59
C GLY A 121 6.61 16.16 2.45
N ARG A 122 7.08 15.42 3.44
CA ARG A 122 6.94 13.95 3.48
C ARG A 122 5.47 13.54 3.48
N ARG A 123 4.66 14.18 4.33
CA ARG A 123 3.22 13.90 4.39
C ARG A 123 2.51 14.29 3.10
N ALA A 124 2.90 15.41 2.49
CA ALA A 124 2.31 15.84 1.22
C ALA A 124 2.57 14.82 0.11
N LEU A 125 3.80 14.30 0.01
CA LEU A 125 4.13 13.26 -0.98
C LEU A 125 3.37 11.96 -0.71
N HIS A 126 3.24 11.58 0.56
CA HIS A 126 2.50 10.39 0.92
C HIS A 126 1.02 10.53 0.52
N ASN A 127 0.43 11.70 0.78
CA ASN A 127 -0.95 11.98 0.38
C ASN A 127 -1.11 11.98 -1.15
N GLU A 128 -0.15 12.53 -1.87
CA GLU A 128 -0.17 12.51 -3.34
C GLU A 128 -0.14 11.08 -3.88
N GLY A 129 0.70 10.23 -3.32
CA GLY A 129 0.74 8.80 -3.68
C GLY A 129 -0.56 8.09 -3.35
N THR A 130 -1.15 8.40 -2.21
CA THR A 130 -2.43 7.84 -1.79
C THR A 130 -3.54 8.22 -2.76
N ASP A 131 -3.63 9.50 -3.13
CA ASP A 131 -4.62 9.99 -4.08
C ASP A 131 -4.46 9.33 -5.45
N LEU A 132 -3.22 9.17 -5.90
CA LEU A 132 -2.93 8.50 -7.17
C LEU A 132 -3.37 7.03 -7.12
N LEU A 133 -3.13 6.35 -6.00
CA LEU A 133 -3.55 4.97 -5.84
C LEU A 133 -5.07 4.85 -5.87
N ILE A 134 -5.78 5.74 -5.19
CA ILE A 134 -7.25 5.76 -5.21
C ILE A 134 -7.75 5.90 -6.65
N GLU A 135 -7.15 6.82 -7.39
CA GLU A 135 -7.53 7.02 -8.79
C GLU A 135 -7.29 5.79 -9.65
N ARG A 136 -6.16 5.11 -9.46
CA ARG A 136 -5.84 3.88 -10.19
C ARG A 136 -6.75 2.72 -9.82
N LEU A 137 -7.27 2.71 -8.61
CA LEU A 137 -8.21 1.68 -8.14
C LEU A 137 -9.67 1.99 -8.48
N LYS A 138 -9.94 3.19 -8.96
CA LYS A 138 -11.30 3.61 -9.31
C LYS A 138 -11.95 2.62 -10.28
N ASN A 139 -13.19 2.23 -9.99
CA ASN A 139 -13.95 1.22 -10.75
C ASN A 139 -13.38 -0.21 -10.67
N LYS A 140 -12.38 -0.42 -9.83
CA LYS A 140 -11.77 -1.74 -9.63
C LYS A 140 -11.98 -2.23 -8.20
N ILE A 141 -11.51 -1.44 -7.23
CA ILE A 141 -11.60 -1.77 -5.81
C ILE A 141 -11.96 -0.50 -5.06
N ARG A 142 -12.99 -0.55 -4.25
CA ARG A 142 -13.37 0.57 -3.38
C ARG A 142 -12.62 0.47 -2.08
N VAL A 143 -11.93 1.52 -1.73
CA VAL A 143 -11.21 1.67 -0.46
C VAL A 143 -11.50 3.05 0.10
N ASP A 144 -11.47 3.18 1.42
CA ASP A 144 -11.48 4.51 2.03
C ASP A 144 -10.07 5.12 1.98
N PHE A 145 -9.95 6.40 2.34
CA PHE A 145 -8.67 7.11 2.27
C PHE A 145 -7.62 6.43 3.16
N ASP A 146 -7.99 6.07 4.39
CA ASP A 146 -7.04 5.46 5.32
C ASP A 146 -6.54 4.11 4.83
N THR A 147 -7.42 3.30 4.25
CA THR A 147 -7.00 2.02 3.65
C THR A 147 -6.04 2.26 2.49
N ALA A 148 -6.35 3.20 1.60
CA ALA A 148 -5.47 3.56 0.49
C ALA A 148 -4.12 4.07 0.99
N ARG A 149 -4.11 4.86 2.06
CA ARG A 149 -2.89 5.36 2.69
C ARG A 149 -2.00 4.21 3.20
N HIS A 150 -2.60 3.24 3.87
CA HIS A 150 -1.86 2.06 4.33
C HIS A 150 -1.40 1.18 3.16
N LEU A 151 -2.22 1.02 2.12
CA LEU A 151 -1.80 0.32 0.91
C LEU A 151 -0.63 1.02 0.23
N PHE A 152 -0.65 2.34 0.15
CA PHE A 152 0.45 3.09 -0.43
C PHE A 152 1.73 2.90 0.39
N THR A 153 1.63 2.93 1.71
CA THR A 153 2.78 2.64 2.60
C THR A 153 3.34 1.26 2.29
N LEU A 154 2.51 0.25 2.16
CA LEU A 154 2.95 -1.09 1.82
C LEU A 154 3.66 -1.12 0.46
N ILE A 155 3.12 -0.42 -0.54
CA ILE A 155 3.74 -0.33 -1.86
C ILE A 155 5.13 0.30 -1.76
N THR A 156 5.30 1.38 -0.97
CA THR A 156 6.61 1.98 -0.78
C THR A 156 7.59 0.99 -0.15
N VAL A 157 7.14 0.22 0.83
CA VAL A 157 7.99 -0.77 1.50
C VAL A 157 8.37 -1.90 0.54
N LEU A 158 7.49 -2.30 -0.36
CA LEU A 158 7.80 -3.31 -1.38
C LEU A 158 8.94 -2.86 -2.30
N HIS A 159 9.09 -1.57 -2.52
CA HIS A 159 10.16 -0.99 -3.36
C HIS A 159 11.40 -0.60 -2.57
N TRP A 160 11.34 -0.67 -1.26
CA TRP A 160 12.48 -0.34 -0.40
C TRP A 160 13.43 -1.52 -0.33
N LYS A 161 14.70 -1.27 -0.67
CA LYS A 161 15.73 -2.32 -0.69
C LYS A 161 16.61 -2.30 0.58
N GLY A 162 16.27 -1.43 1.53
CA GLY A 162 17.07 -1.25 2.72
C GLY A 162 18.33 -0.42 2.45
N LYS A 163 19.04 -0.09 3.53
CA LYS A 163 20.37 0.50 3.43
C LYS A 163 21.36 -0.64 3.29
N GLY A 164 21.90 -0.76 2.10
CA GLY A 164 22.77 -1.85 1.90
C GLY A 164 24.05 -1.59 1.42
#